data_43da69d5b5acf6871b576610c16dd6a4
#
_entry.id   43da69d5b5acf6871b576610c16dd6a4
#
_cell.length_a   1.000
_cell.length_b   1.000
_cell.length_c   1.000
_cell.angle_alpha   90.00
_cell.angle_beta   90.00
_cell.angle_gamma   90.00
#
_symmetry.space_group_name_H-M   'P 1'
#
loop_
_entity.id
_entity.type
_entity.pdbx_description
1 polymer ?
#
loop_
_entity_poly.entity_id
_entity_poly.type
_entity_poly.pdbx_seq_one_letter_code
_entity_poly.pdbx_strand_id
1 'polypeptide(L)'
;MTRTYTLVNQKGGVGKTTTAINLGAYLAHAAVQSGTYEAMMGETPASDSILTSARLQLSLLPSSAALAGAQVELVNMPEREQRLRRALDPLDGRFDYILIDCPPSLGILTINGLVAAASGVIIPVQCEYLALEGLTSLMDTIRRVRSGLHPGLKVRGLLLTMYDGRTTLSHDVAEEVRRHFPGQVFEVVVPRSIRLAEAPSHGVPISAYDPSSAGAMAYRALAVELLKGDGVKARVAATLA
;
A
#
# COMPACT_ATOMS: atom_id res chain seq x y z
N MET A 1 13.66 -7.25 11.47
CA MET A 1 12.20 -7.10 11.69
C MET A 1 11.61 -6.43 10.46
N THR A 2 10.72 -7.13 9.79
CA THR A 2 10.05 -6.66 8.57
C THR A 2 9.01 -5.58 8.89
N ARG A 3 8.95 -4.53 8.09
CA ARG A 3 7.91 -3.50 8.21
C ARG A 3 6.76 -3.79 7.27
N THR A 4 5.58 -4.07 7.80
CA THR A 4 4.39 -4.39 7.01
C THR A 4 3.41 -3.23 7.03
N TYR A 5 3.19 -2.64 5.84
CA TYR A 5 2.23 -1.57 5.62
C TYR A 5 1.09 -2.01 4.72
N THR A 6 -0.12 -1.61 5.05
CA THR A 6 -1.30 -1.80 4.20
C THR A 6 -1.68 -0.49 3.52
N LEU A 7 -1.87 -0.55 2.20
CA LEU A 7 -2.39 0.55 1.39
C LEU A 7 -3.89 0.35 1.21
N VAL A 8 -4.69 1.23 1.79
CA VAL A 8 -6.14 1.09 1.82
C VAL A 8 -6.85 2.41 1.53
N ASN A 9 -7.91 2.32 0.75
CA ASN A 9 -8.94 3.35 0.60
C ASN A 9 -10.17 2.69 -0.02
N GLN A 10 -11.38 3.06 0.42
CA GLN A 10 -12.65 2.56 -0.09
C GLN A 10 -12.88 2.98 -1.55
N LYS A 11 -12.44 4.17 -1.94
CA LYS A 11 -12.59 4.68 -3.31
C LYS A 11 -11.66 3.94 -4.27
N GLY A 12 -12.19 3.52 -5.42
CA GLY A 12 -11.41 3.00 -6.54
C GLY A 12 -10.59 4.10 -7.23
N GLY A 13 -9.51 3.74 -7.90
CA GLY A 13 -8.73 4.67 -8.72
C GLY A 13 -7.88 5.70 -7.98
N VAL A 14 -7.83 5.70 -6.64
CA VAL A 14 -7.08 6.69 -5.85
C VAL A 14 -5.56 6.44 -5.78
N GLY A 15 -5.04 5.51 -6.56
CA GLY A 15 -3.60 5.24 -6.65
C GLY A 15 -3.07 4.23 -5.63
N LYS A 16 -3.90 3.36 -5.02
CA LYS A 16 -3.42 2.31 -4.09
C LYS A 16 -2.37 1.41 -4.74
N THR A 17 -2.75 0.71 -5.79
CA THR A 17 -1.87 -0.18 -6.55
C THR A 17 -0.68 0.57 -7.14
N THR A 18 -0.90 1.76 -7.69
CA THR A 18 0.17 2.62 -8.19
C THR A 18 1.17 2.95 -7.10
N THR A 19 0.69 3.28 -5.89
CA THR A 19 1.55 3.55 -4.73
C THR A 19 2.25 2.28 -4.26
N ALA A 20 1.57 1.13 -4.18
CA ALA A 20 2.18 -0.13 -3.78
C ALA A 20 3.35 -0.50 -4.69
N ILE A 21 3.14 -0.49 -6.01
CA ILE A 21 4.17 -0.84 -7.01
C ILE A 21 5.32 0.16 -6.99
N ASN A 22 5.03 1.46 -7.04
CA ASN A 22 6.09 2.46 -7.18
C ASN A 22 6.84 2.70 -5.87
N LEU A 23 6.16 2.73 -4.72
CA LEU A 23 6.81 2.78 -3.42
C LEU A 23 7.65 1.51 -3.19
N GLY A 24 7.08 0.33 -3.50
CA GLY A 24 7.76 -0.95 -3.40
C GLY A 24 9.03 -0.99 -4.24
N ALA A 25 9.01 -0.50 -5.48
CA ALA A 25 10.18 -0.46 -6.36
C ALA A 25 11.33 0.40 -5.80
N TYR A 26 11.03 1.42 -5.01
CA TYR A 26 12.05 2.22 -4.31
C TYR A 26 12.49 1.63 -2.96
N LEU A 27 11.76 0.64 -2.43
CA LEU A 27 12.06 -0.01 -1.15
C LEU A 27 12.60 -1.44 -1.29
N ALA A 28 12.59 -2.04 -2.52
CA ALA A 28 12.55 -3.46 -2.82
C ALA A 28 13.79 -4.30 -2.57
N HIS A 29 13.52 -5.63 -2.34
CA HIS A 29 14.30 -6.79 -2.81
C HIS A 29 13.51 -8.12 -2.72
N ALA A 30 13.59 -8.93 -3.77
CA ALA A 30 13.41 -10.38 -4.09
C ALA A 30 12.19 -11.21 -3.60
N ALA A 31 11.89 -12.21 -4.10
CA ALA A 31 11.29 -13.13 -5.07
C ALA A 31 10.33 -14.25 -4.56
N VAL A 32 9.46 -14.84 -5.37
CA VAL A 32 9.04 -16.25 -5.66
C VAL A 32 7.54 -16.56 -5.92
N GLN A 33 7.07 -17.81 -6.18
CA GLN A 33 5.83 -18.20 -6.87
C GLN A 33 4.70 -18.85 -6.07
N SER A 34 3.51 -18.56 -6.34
CA SER A 34 2.08 -18.90 -6.10
C SER A 34 1.30 -17.75 -5.40
N GLY A 35 0.01 -17.90 -4.96
CA GLY A 35 -0.85 -16.76 -4.77
C GLY A 35 -1.26 -16.40 -3.33
N THR A 36 -1.80 -15.21 -3.19
CA THR A 36 -2.34 -14.71 -1.90
C THR A 36 -3.54 -15.55 -1.45
N TYR A 37 -4.34 -16.10 -2.38
CA TYR A 37 -5.48 -16.96 -2.06
C TYR A 37 -5.02 -18.23 -1.35
N GLU A 38 -4.14 -19.01 -1.96
CA GLU A 38 -3.64 -20.28 -1.45
C GLU A 38 -2.94 -20.10 -0.10
N ALA A 39 -2.19 -18.99 0.05
CA ALA A 39 -1.54 -18.65 1.30
C ALA A 39 -2.56 -18.32 2.43
N MET A 40 -3.62 -17.59 2.12
CA MET A 40 -4.68 -17.27 3.09
C MET A 40 -5.53 -18.48 3.45
N MET A 41 -5.76 -19.41 2.52
CA MET A 41 -6.47 -20.66 2.77
C MET A 41 -5.62 -21.68 3.55
N GLY A 42 -4.31 -21.49 3.58
CA GLY A 42 -3.35 -22.42 4.22
C GLY A 42 -3.02 -23.62 3.35
N GLU A 43 -3.27 -23.54 2.06
CA GLU A 43 -3.01 -24.60 1.08
C GLU A 43 -1.53 -24.63 0.67
N THR A 44 -0.91 -23.45 0.59
CA THR A 44 0.50 -23.28 0.22
C THR A 44 1.14 -22.21 1.11
N PRO A 45 2.36 -22.45 1.63
CA PRO A 45 3.08 -21.40 2.37
C PRO A 45 3.28 -20.14 1.53
N ALA A 46 3.08 -18.97 2.11
CA ALA A 46 3.33 -17.71 1.40
C ALA A 46 4.76 -17.61 0.85
N SER A 47 5.73 -18.27 1.53
CA SER A 47 7.12 -18.34 1.07
C SER A 47 7.30 -19.01 -0.29
N ASP A 48 6.43 -19.95 -0.65
CA ASP A 48 6.50 -20.72 -1.89
C ASP A 48 5.68 -20.05 -2.99
N SER A 49 4.95 -19.01 -2.58
CA SER A 49 3.95 -18.27 -3.36
C SER A 49 4.42 -16.90 -3.86
N ILE A 50 5.64 -16.48 -3.64
CA ILE A 50 6.15 -15.14 -3.99
C ILE A 50 6.93 -15.15 -5.33
N LEU A 51 6.70 -14.24 -6.29
CA LEU A 51 7.43 -14.06 -7.56
C LEU A 51 8.58 -13.06 -7.43
N THR A 52 9.77 -13.32 -8.03
CA THR A 52 10.90 -12.37 -8.09
C THR A 52 11.08 -11.75 -9.44
N SER A 53 11.21 -10.45 -9.44
CA SER A 53 11.89 -9.78 -10.53
C SER A 53 13.28 -9.32 -10.06
N ALA A 54 14.31 -10.05 -10.44
CA ALA A 54 15.69 -9.64 -10.20
C ALA A 54 16.00 -8.28 -10.84
N ARG A 55 15.39 -7.99 -12.00
CA ARG A 55 15.51 -6.70 -12.70
C ARG A 55 14.92 -5.54 -11.91
N LEU A 56 13.79 -5.75 -11.25
CA LEU A 56 13.07 -4.70 -10.51
C LEU A 56 13.43 -4.72 -9.02
N GLN A 57 14.19 -5.74 -8.60
CA GLN A 57 14.49 -5.99 -7.18
C GLN A 57 13.22 -5.94 -6.31
N LEU A 58 12.12 -6.45 -6.83
CA LEU A 58 10.79 -6.45 -6.26
C LEU A 58 10.26 -7.87 -6.15
N SER A 59 9.65 -8.17 -5.02
CA SER A 59 8.95 -9.40 -4.72
C SER A 59 7.45 -9.19 -4.78
N LEU A 60 6.73 -10.12 -5.34
CA LEU A 60 5.28 -10.08 -5.44
C LEU A 60 4.68 -11.38 -4.94
N LEU A 61 3.82 -11.31 -3.93
CA LEU A 61 2.84 -12.34 -3.64
C LEU A 61 1.59 -12.02 -4.49
N PRO A 62 1.37 -12.70 -5.65
CA PRO A 62 0.34 -12.31 -6.58
C PRO A 62 -1.05 -12.63 -6.05
N SER A 63 -2.06 -11.92 -6.52
CA SER A 63 -3.45 -12.34 -6.40
C SER A 63 -3.93 -12.98 -7.70
N SER A 64 -4.82 -13.97 -7.59
CA SER A 64 -5.54 -14.58 -8.69
C SER A 64 -7.03 -14.22 -8.64
N ALA A 65 -7.79 -14.61 -9.67
CA ALA A 65 -9.25 -14.50 -9.66
C ALA A 65 -9.88 -15.28 -8.48
N ALA A 66 -9.24 -16.35 -8.01
CA ALA A 66 -9.66 -17.12 -6.84
C ALA A 66 -9.75 -16.27 -5.57
N LEU A 67 -8.90 -15.24 -5.42
CA LEU A 67 -8.94 -14.35 -4.25
C LEU A 67 -10.28 -13.61 -4.13
N ALA A 68 -10.99 -13.37 -5.22
CA ALA A 68 -12.36 -12.83 -5.16
C ALA A 68 -13.33 -13.82 -4.51
N GLY A 69 -13.17 -15.13 -4.77
CA GLY A 69 -13.92 -16.22 -4.13
C GLY A 69 -13.66 -16.33 -2.62
N ALA A 70 -12.45 -16.01 -2.19
CA ALA A 70 -12.08 -16.01 -0.78
C ALA A 70 -13.01 -15.16 0.11
N GLN A 71 -13.64 -14.12 -0.45
CA GLN A 71 -14.60 -13.31 0.29
C GLN A 71 -15.83 -14.12 0.77
N VAL A 72 -16.23 -15.14 0.02
CA VAL A 72 -17.36 -16.01 0.36
C VAL A 72 -16.88 -17.14 1.28
N GLU A 73 -15.76 -17.75 0.97
CA GLU A 73 -15.23 -18.91 1.69
C GLU A 73 -14.76 -18.55 3.10
N LEU A 74 -14.09 -17.42 3.25
CA LEU A 74 -13.64 -16.92 4.55
C LEU A 74 -14.77 -16.66 5.54
N VAL A 75 -16.01 -16.40 5.09
CA VAL A 75 -17.13 -16.07 5.99
C VAL A 75 -17.34 -17.12 7.07
N ASN A 76 -17.17 -18.40 6.74
CA ASN A 76 -17.39 -19.53 7.66
C ASN A 76 -16.09 -20.09 8.27
N MET A 77 -14.93 -19.49 7.98
CA MET A 77 -13.66 -19.99 8.50
C MET A 77 -13.35 -19.42 9.89
N PRO A 78 -12.76 -20.23 10.78
CA PRO A 78 -12.27 -19.71 12.05
C PRO A 78 -11.15 -18.70 11.82
N GLU A 79 -11.14 -17.64 12.66
CA GLU A 79 -10.12 -16.58 12.64
C GLU A 79 -9.92 -15.94 11.24
N ARG A 80 -11.00 -15.86 10.49
CA ARG A 80 -11.04 -15.37 9.10
C ARG A 80 -10.42 -14.00 8.88
N GLU A 81 -10.39 -13.16 9.90
CA GLU A 81 -9.81 -11.82 9.86
C GLU A 81 -8.27 -11.83 9.99
N GLN A 82 -7.68 -12.96 10.42
CA GLN A 82 -6.25 -13.09 10.70
C GLN A 82 -5.49 -13.94 9.67
N ARG A 83 -6.17 -14.44 8.64
CA ARG A 83 -5.60 -15.37 7.66
C ARG A 83 -4.38 -14.82 6.94
N LEU A 84 -4.46 -13.58 6.46
CA LEU A 84 -3.32 -12.95 5.78
C LEU A 84 -2.14 -12.72 6.75
N ARG A 85 -2.40 -12.27 7.97
CA ARG A 85 -1.36 -12.09 8.97
C ARG A 85 -0.59 -13.40 9.21
N ARG A 86 -1.32 -14.51 9.44
CA ARG A 86 -0.71 -15.84 9.65
C ARG A 86 0.08 -16.32 8.45
N ALA A 87 -0.40 -16.04 7.23
CA ALA A 87 0.31 -16.36 6.01
C ALA A 87 1.61 -15.56 5.86
N LEU A 88 1.67 -14.33 6.38
CA LEU A 88 2.84 -13.45 6.30
C LEU A 88 3.81 -13.61 7.49
N ASP A 89 3.37 -14.09 8.66
CA ASP A 89 4.22 -14.26 9.84
C ASP A 89 5.53 -15.03 9.57
N PRO A 90 5.55 -16.12 8.76
CA PRO A 90 6.79 -16.83 8.42
C PRO A 90 7.76 -16.03 7.55
N LEU A 91 7.34 -14.90 7.02
CA LEU A 91 8.16 -14.01 6.19
C LEU A 91 8.87 -12.92 7.00
N ASP A 92 8.62 -12.81 8.32
CA ASP A 92 9.31 -11.81 9.15
C ASP A 92 10.82 -12.01 9.09
N GLY A 93 11.54 -10.91 8.93
CA GLY A 93 13.00 -10.90 8.77
C GLY A 93 13.50 -11.26 7.36
N ARG A 94 12.64 -11.74 6.45
CA ARG A 94 13.04 -12.07 5.07
C ARG A 94 13.01 -10.85 4.13
N PHE A 95 12.24 -9.83 4.47
CA PHE A 95 12.09 -8.59 3.70
C PHE A 95 12.27 -7.38 4.62
N ASP A 96 12.76 -6.29 4.07
CA ASP A 96 12.79 -5.01 4.78
C ASP A 96 11.39 -4.40 4.89
N TYR A 97 10.61 -4.50 3.80
CA TYR A 97 9.23 -4.01 3.70
C TYR A 97 8.31 -5.01 3.02
N ILE A 98 7.09 -5.13 3.53
CA ILE A 98 5.96 -5.77 2.86
C ILE A 98 4.88 -4.70 2.68
N LEU A 99 4.43 -4.51 1.45
CA LEU A 99 3.34 -3.61 1.09
C LEU A 99 2.12 -4.42 0.66
N ILE A 100 1.01 -4.28 1.37
CA ILE A 100 -0.24 -4.99 1.09
C ILE A 100 -1.16 -4.04 0.32
N ASP A 101 -1.42 -4.34 -0.95
CA ASP A 101 -2.42 -3.62 -1.76
C ASP A 101 -3.82 -4.21 -1.52
N CYS A 102 -4.76 -3.36 -1.12
CA CYS A 102 -6.12 -3.77 -0.80
C CYS A 102 -7.12 -3.40 -1.91
N PRO A 103 -8.18 -4.22 -2.10
CA PRO A 103 -9.26 -3.89 -3.01
C PRO A 103 -10.01 -2.62 -2.57
N PRO A 104 -10.75 -1.96 -3.48
CA PRO A 104 -11.54 -0.75 -3.17
C PRO A 104 -12.86 -1.13 -2.47
N SER A 105 -12.77 -1.78 -1.31
CA SER A 105 -13.91 -2.20 -0.49
C SER A 105 -13.49 -2.24 0.98
N LEU A 106 -14.43 -2.26 1.90
CA LEU A 106 -14.19 -2.46 3.34
C LEU A 106 -14.60 -3.88 3.79
N GLY A 107 -14.51 -4.85 2.88
CA GLY A 107 -14.82 -6.27 3.12
C GLY A 107 -13.71 -7.03 3.85
N ILE A 108 -13.90 -8.35 3.98
CA ILE A 108 -13.03 -9.25 4.74
C ILE A 108 -11.57 -9.23 4.27
N LEU A 109 -11.29 -9.04 2.98
CA LEU A 109 -9.93 -8.93 2.45
C LEU A 109 -9.23 -7.66 2.96
N THR A 110 -9.93 -6.53 2.99
CA THR A 110 -9.40 -5.28 3.55
C THR A 110 -9.18 -5.39 5.06
N ILE A 111 -10.09 -6.06 5.79
CA ILE A 111 -9.90 -6.34 7.21
C ILE A 111 -8.66 -7.19 7.44
N ASN A 112 -8.43 -8.23 6.64
CA ASN A 112 -7.21 -9.04 6.67
C ASN A 112 -5.94 -8.19 6.44
N GLY A 113 -5.96 -7.29 5.45
CA GLY A 113 -4.88 -6.35 5.22
C GLY A 113 -4.62 -5.46 6.44
N LEU A 114 -5.67 -4.90 7.05
CA LEU A 114 -5.55 -4.06 8.25
C LEU A 114 -5.01 -4.84 9.46
N VAL A 115 -5.42 -6.10 9.64
CA VAL A 115 -4.92 -6.96 10.72
C VAL A 115 -3.46 -7.34 10.51
N ALA A 116 -3.03 -7.53 9.26
CA ALA A 116 -1.65 -7.84 8.90
C ALA A 116 -0.70 -6.62 8.91
N ALA A 117 -1.23 -5.40 9.00
CA ALA A 117 -0.48 -4.14 8.94
C ALA A 117 0.34 -3.88 10.22
N ALA A 118 1.36 -4.67 10.50
CA ALA A 118 2.16 -4.58 11.74
C ALA A 118 2.81 -3.22 11.94
N SER A 119 3.19 -2.51 10.89
CA SER A 119 3.80 -1.19 10.94
C SER A 119 2.81 -0.04 10.70
N GLY A 120 1.62 -0.33 10.23
CA GLY A 120 0.52 0.62 10.08
C GLY A 120 -0.08 0.69 8.68
N VAL A 121 -0.92 1.71 8.48
CA VAL A 121 -1.73 1.90 7.28
C VAL A 121 -1.28 3.16 6.55
N ILE A 122 -1.04 3.05 5.25
CA ILE A 122 -0.85 4.20 4.35
C ILE A 122 -2.15 4.37 3.58
N ILE A 123 -2.69 5.60 3.58
CA ILE A 123 -3.99 5.90 2.98
C ILE A 123 -3.78 6.85 1.80
N PRO A 124 -3.72 6.36 0.54
CA PRO A 124 -3.75 7.23 -0.62
C PRO A 124 -5.09 7.96 -0.72
N VAL A 125 -5.05 9.29 -0.83
CA VAL A 125 -6.21 10.18 -0.91
C VAL A 125 -6.10 11.01 -2.18
N GLN A 126 -7.02 10.81 -3.10
CA GLN A 126 -7.08 11.59 -4.34
C GLN A 126 -7.54 13.02 -4.05
N CYS A 127 -6.83 14.03 -4.59
CA CYS A 127 -7.18 15.44 -4.41
C CYS A 127 -8.35 15.86 -5.32
N GLU A 128 -9.52 15.23 -5.11
CA GLU A 128 -10.77 15.49 -5.83
C GLU A 128 -11.96 15.51 -4.87
N TYR A 129 -13.11 15.99 -5.40
CA TYR A 129 -14.37 16.03 -4.65
C TYR A 129 -14.73 14.67 -4.01
N LEU A 130 -15.35 14.68 -2.85
CA LEU A 130 -15.70 13.50 -2.02
C LEU A 130 -14.51 12.72 -1.42
N ALA A 131 -13.30 13.28 -1.42
CA ALA A 131 -12.15 12.61 -0.81
C ALA A 131 -12.36 12.34 0.70
N LEU A 132 -12.94 13.28 1.42
CA LEU A 132 -13.17 13.20 2.87
C LEU A 132 -14.30 12.23 3.27
N GLU A 133 -15.33 12.08 2.46
CA GLU A 133 -16.45 11.17 2.75
C GLU A 133 -15.98 9.70 2.84
N GLY A 134 -15.26 9.24 1.81
CA GLY A 134 -14.67 7.89 1.81
C GLY A 134 -13.64 7.69 2.92
N LEU A 135 -12.94 8.76 3.30
CA LEU A 135 -11.94 8.71 4.37
C LEU A 135 -12.60 8.52 5.75
N THR A 136 -13.72 9.14 6.01
CA THR A 136 -14.48 8.98 7.27
C THR A 136 -14.89 7.52 7.48
N SER A 137 -15.50 6.89 6.49
CA SER A 137 -15.92 5.48 6.54
C SER A 137 -14.73 4.53 6.75
N LEU A 138 -13.59 4.83 6.13
CA LEU A 138 -12.37 4.07 6.33
C LEU A 138 -11.82 4.24 7.75
N MET A 139 -11.81 5.46 8.28
CA MET A 139 -11.33 5.71 9.64
C MET A 139 -12.22 5.03 10.70
N ASP A 140 -13.52 4.92 10.46
CA ASP A 140 -14.43 4.13 11.31
C ASP A 140 -14.08 2.64 11.27
N THR A 141 -13.77 2.11 10.10
CA THR A 141 -13.33 0.71 9.95
C THR A 141 -12.00 0.47 10.66
N ILE A 142 -11.02 1.37 10.51
CA ILE A 142 -9.74 1.29 11.23
C ILE A 142 -9.96 1.32 12.75
N ARG A 143 -10.86 2.18 13.24
CA ARG A 143 -11.21 2.23 14.68
C ARG A 143 -11.81 0.91 15.19
N ARG A 144 -12.70 0.28 14.42
CA ARG A 144 -13.29 -1.03 14.75
C ARG A 144 -12.23 -2.14 14.77
N VAL A 145 -11.34 -2.18 13.78
CA VAL A 145 -10.24 -3.16 13.76
C VAL A 145 -9.30 -2.95 14.95
N ARG A 146 -9.00 -1.70 15.29
CA ARG A 146 -8.17 -1.36 16.44
C ARG A 146 -8.80 -1.79 17.77
N SER A 147 -10.10 -1.64 17.93
CA SER A 147 -10.80 -1.98 19.19
C SER A 147 -10.92 -3.48 19.45
N GLY A 148 -10.86 -4.34 18.43
CA GLY A 148 -11.12 -5.77 18.58
C GLY A 148 -10.04 -6.70 18.05
N LEU A 149 -9.50 -6.43 16.87
CA LEU A 149 -8.66 -7.39 16.15
C LEU A 149 -7.16 -7.05 16.17
N HIS A 150 -6.82 -5.76 16.16
CA HIS A 150 -5.43 -5.28 16.12
C HIS A 150 -5.25 -3.99 16.93
N PRO A 151 -5.11 -4.04 18.27
CA PRO A 151 -4.97 -2.86 19.12
C PRO A 151 -3.78 -1.95 18.76
N GLY A 152 -2.72 -2.52 18.19
CA GLY A 152 -1.52 -1.79 17.73
C GLY A 152 -1.68 -1.08 16.39
N LEU A 153 -2.81 -1.23 15.69
CA LEU A 153 -3.03 -0.66 14.37
C LEU A 153 -2.99 0.87 14.43
N LYS A 154 -2.14 1.48 13.63
CA LYS A 154 -2.00 2.94 13.51
C LYS A 154 -2.04 3.38 12.05
N VAL A 155 -2.47 4.60 11.82
CA VAL A 155 -2.32 5.27 10.53
C VAL A 155 -0.87 5.78 10.46
N ARG A 156 -0.10 5.28 9.48
CA ARG A 156 1.27 5.72 9.22
C ARG A 156 1.29 7.06 8.51
N GLY A 157 0.32 7.28 7.65
CA GLY A 157 0.13 8.55 6.98
C GLY A 157 -0.92 8.52 5.86
N LEU A 158 -1.47 9.69 5.56
CA LEU A 158 -2.30 9.94 4.39
C LEU A 158 -1.41 10.47 3.27
N LEU A 159 -1.48 9.86 2.08
CA LEU A 159 -0.72 10.27 0.90
C LEU A 159 -1.65 10.98 -0.08
N LEU A 160 -1.46 12.27 -0.28
CA LEU A 160 -2.19 13.03 -1.30
C LEU A 160 -1.71 12.59 -2.70
N THR A 161 -2.67 12.17 -3.54
CA THR A 161 -2.39 11.64 -4.87
C THR A 161 -3.17 12.40 -5.95
N MET A 162 -2.71 12.28 -7.20
CA MET A 162 -3.33 12.92 -8.36
C MET A 162 -3.54 14.43 -8.16
N TYR A 163 -2.65 15.06 -7.42
CA TYR A 163 -2.68 16.49 -7.18
C TYR A 163 -2.39 17.23 -8.47
N ASP A 164 -3.27 18.18 -8.83
CA ASP A 164 -3.08 19.09 -9.95
C ASP A 164 -2.98 20.53 -9.42
N GLY A 165 -1.75 21.05 -9.32
CA GLY A 165 -1.48 22.39 -8.81
C GLY A 165 -2.07 23.54 -9.63
N ARG A 166 -2.67 23.24 -10.80
CA ARG A 166 -3.36 24.23 -11.64
C ARG A 166 -4.82 24.42 -11.21
N THR A 167 -5.35 23.58 -10.34
CA THR A 167 -6.75 23.59 -9.93
C THR A 167 -6.89 24.02 -8.47
N THR A 168 -7.76 24.96 -8.21
CA THR A 168 -8.15 25.38 -6.85
C THR A 168 -8.71 24.20 -6.06
N LEU A 169 -9.49 23.33 -6.71
CA LEU A 169 -10.06 22.16 -6.06
C LEU A 169 -9.00 21.24 -5.43
N SER A 170 -7.91 20.93 -6.15
CA SER A 170 -6.86 20.06 -5.60
C SER A 170 -6.16 20.71 -4.41
N HIS A 171 -5.98 22.03 -4.44
CA HIS A 171 -5.41 22.80 -3.34
C HIS A 171 -6.33 22.75 -2.12
N ASP A 172 -7.62 23.09 -2.30
CA ASP A 172 -8.61 23.14 -1.22
C ASP A 172 -8.77 21.76 -0.55
N VAL A 173 -8.84 20.67 -1.34
CA VAL A 173 -8.90 19.31 -0.81
C VAL A 173 -7.64 18.96 -0.02
N ALA A 174 -6.46 19.33 -0.52
CA ALA A 174 -5.20 19.06 0.17
C ALA A 174 -5.12 19.82 1.52
N GLU A 175 -5.55 21.07 1.56
CA GLU A 175 -5.61 21.87 2.80
C GLU A 175 -6.64 21.29 3.78
N GLU A 176 -7.82 20.92 3.29
CA GLU A 176 -8.88 20.32 4.10
C GLU A 176 -8.44 19.00 4.74
N VAL A 177 -7.77 18.12 3.97
CA VAL A 177 -7.20 16.87 4.50
C VAL A 177 -6.15 17.18 5.57
N ARG A 178 -5.24 18.12 5.33
CA ARG A 178 -4.23 18.51 6.33
C ARG A 178 -4.84 19.10 7.60
N ARG A 179 -5.91 19.88 7.47
CA ARG A 179 -6.64 20.46 8.60
C ARG A 179 -7.33 19.39 9.47
N HIS A 180 -7.95 18.39 8.84
CA HIS A 180 -8.64 17.31 9.55
C HIS A 180 -7.72 16.25 10.14
N PHE A 181 -6.53 16.07 9.56
CA PHE A 181 -5.55 15.07 9.98
C PHE A 181 -4.17 15.70 10.26
N PRO A 182 -4.08 16.60 11.23
CA PRO A 182 -2.83 17.30 11.52
C PRO A 182 -1.71 16.32 11.92
N GLY A 183 -0.54 16.47 11.28
CA GLY A 183 0.62 15.60 11.52
C GLY A 183 0.50 14.16 11.01
N GLN A 184 -0.60 13.84 10.31
CA GLN A 184 -0.81 12.50 9.75
C GLN A 184 -0.76 12.47 8.21
N VAL A 185 -0.49 13.59 7.55
CA VAL A 185 -0.37 13.66 6.09
C VAL A 185 1.10 13.69 5.72
N PHE A 186 1.51 12.86 4.76
CA PHE A 186 2.86 12.92 4.23
C PHE A 186 3.13 14.32 3.64
N GLU A 187 4.36 14.80 3.79
CA GLU A 187 4.80 16.06 3.18
C GLU A 187 4.79 15.93 1.66
N VAL A 188 5.20 14.76 1.17
CA VAL A 188 5.21 14.44 -0.25
C VAL A 188 3.78 14.34 -0.79
N VAL A 189 3.58 14.97 -1.94
CA VAL A 189 2.34 14.92 -2.73
C VAL A 189 2.65 14.28 -4.08
N VAL A 190 1.86 13.28 -4.48
CA VAL A 190 2.00 12.62 -5.80
C VAL A 190 1.17 13.39 -6.83
N PRO A 191 1.81 13.99 -7.85
CA PRO A 191 1.10 14.77 -8.85
C PRO A 191 0.26 13.88 -9.78
N ARG A 192 -0.75 14.48 -10.40
CA ARG A 192 -1.42 13.88 -11.56
C ARG A 192 -0.39 13.76 -12.69
N SER A 193 -0.16 12.54 -13.18
CA SER A 193 0.89 12.26 -14.16
C SER A 193 0.43 11.20 -15.16
N ILE A 194 0.51 11.52 -16.44
CA ILE A 194 0.25 10.58 -17.53
C ILE A 194 1.27 9.44 -17.48
N ARG A 195 2.53 9.73 -17.18
CA ARG A 195 3.61 8.73 -17.08
C ARG A 195 3.32 7.65 -16.03
N LEU A 196 2.71 8.05 -14.89
CA LEU A 196 2.26 7.10 -13.87
C LEU A 196 1.08 6.22 -14.34
N ALA A 197 0.28 6.69 -15.27
CA ALA A 197 -0.81 5.91 -15.87
C ALA A 197 -0.30 4.98 -16.99
N GLU A 198 0.74 5.38 -17.72
CA GLU A 198 1.35 4.62 -18.81
C GLU A 198 2.24 3.46 -18.29
N ALA A 199 3.04 3.67 -17.25
CA ALA A 199 4.01 2.70 -16.76
C ALA A 199 3.45 1.28 -16.54
N PRO A 200 2.24 1.08 -15.96
CA PRO A 200 1.63 -0.23 -15.82
C PRO A 200 1.36 -0.95 -17.14
N SER A 201 1.02 -0.22 -18.22
CA SER A 201 0.79 -0.84 -19.54
C SER A 201 2.08 -1.41 -20.16
N HIS A 202 3.24 -0.95 -19.69
CA HIS A 202 4.55 -1.48 -20.03
C HIS A 202 5.06 -2.54 -19.03
N GLY A 203 4.26 -2.89 -18.01
CA GLY A 203 4.61 -3.88 -17.00
C GLY A 203 5.80 -3.49 -16.12
N VAL A 204 6.06 -2.19 -15.93
CA VAL A 204 7.21 -1.68 -15.15
C VAL A 204 6.78 -0.56 -14.20
N PRO A 205 7.49 -0.38 -13.08
CA PRO A 205 7.27 0.77 -12.21
C PRO A 205 7.79 2.06 -12.87
N ILE A 206 7.32 3.21 -12.37
CA ILE A 206 7.71 4.52 -12.89
C ILE A 206 9.22 4.76 -12.83
N SER A 207 9.90 4.18 -11.84
CA SER A 207 11.37 4.26 -11.69
C SER A 207 12.14 3.63 -12.85
N ALA A 208 11.51 2.65 -13.54
CA ALA A 208 12.10 1.99 -14.71
C ALA A 208 11.52 2.53 -16.02
N TYR A 209 10.32 3.13 -15.99
CA TYR A 209 9.63 3.67 -17.17
C TYR A 209 10.13 5.08 -17.52
N ASP A 210 10.07 6.00 -16.55
CA ASP A 210 10.53 7.39 -16.69
C ASP A 210 11.04 7.90 -15.33
N PRO A 211 12.30 7.60 -15.00
CA PRO A 211 12.90 7.93 -13.69
C PRO A 211 13.02 9.44 -13.44
N SER A 212 12.98 10.25 -14.49
CA SER A 212 13.06 11.72 -14.39
C SER A 212 11.70 12.40 -14.25
N SER A 213 10.59 11.68 -14.41
CA SER A 213 9.25 12.25 -14.31
C SER A 213 8.94 12.77 -12.91
N ALA A 214 8.04 13.75 -12.83
CA ALA A 214 7.55 14.27 -11.56
C ALA A 214 6.93 13.17 -10.68
N GLY A 215 6.30 12.17 -11.29
CA GLY A 215 5.75 11.00 -10.59
C GLY A 215 6.85 10.12 -9.97
N ALA A 216 7.94 9.87 -10.69
CA ALA A 216 9.08 9.12 -10.19
C ALA A 216 9.76 9.85 -9.03
N MET A 217 10.00 11.15 -9.19
CA MET A 217 10.58 11.97 -8.13
C MET A 217 9.72 12.00 -6.87
N ALA A 218 8.38 12.07 -7.02
CA ALA A 218 7.46 12.05 -5.88
C ALA A 218 7.51 10.71 -5.13
N TYR A 219 7.49 9.56 -5.81
CA TYR A 219 7.59 8.26 -5.14
C TYR A 219 8.96 8.00 -4.53
N ARG A 220 10.04 8.50 -5.17
CA ARG A 220 11.38 8.49 -4.56
C ARG A 220 11.42 9.30 -3.27
N ALA A 221 10.86 10.50 -3.27
CA ALA A 221 10.78 11.35 -2.09
C ALA A 221 9.91 10.72 -0.99
N LEU A 222 8.78 10.10 -1.35
CA LEU A 222 7.92 9.36 -0.41
C LEU A 222 8.68 8.20 0.24
N ALA A 223 9.47 7.44 -0.52
CA ALA A 223 10.28 6.36 0.04
C ALA A 223 11.29 6.90 1.06
N VAL A 224 11.94 8.01 0.76
CA VAL A 224 12.87 8.68 1.70
C VAL A 224 12.14 9.16 2.96
N GLU A 225 10.96 9.77 2.82
CA GLU A 225 10.15 10.23 3.94
C GLU A 225 9.70 9.05 4.82
N LEU A 226 9.28 7.94 4.21
CA LEU A 226 8.89 6.72 4.92
C LEU A 226 10.08 6.13 5.69
N LEU A 227 11.23 5.93 5.03
CA LEU A 227 12.47 5.43 5.64
C LEU A 227 12.92 6.28 6.82
N LYS A 228 12.89 7.60 6.67
CA LYS A 228 13.23 8.55 7.75
C LYS A 228 12.30 8.40 8.95
N GLY A 229 11.00 8.34 8.70
CA GLY A 229 10.00 8.16 9.74
C GLY A 229 10.08 6.79 10.44
N ASP A 230 10.63 5.78 9.77
CA ASP A 230 10.88 4.44 10.31
C ASP A 230 12.24 4.33 11.03
N GLY A 231 13.01 5.42 11.10
CA GLY A 231 14.34 5.44 11.70
C GLY A 231 15.39 4.65 10.92
N VAL A 232 15.15 4.40 9.63
CA VAL A 232 16.11 3.72 8.75
C VAL A 232 17.01 4.75 8.11
N LYS A 233 18.33 4.62 8.31
CA LYS A 233 19.29 5.45 7.60
C LYS A 233 19.25 5.11 6.10
N ALA A 234 18.78 6.04 5.29
CA ALA A 234 18.66 5.85 3.85
C ALA A 234 20.06 5.65 3.23
N ARG A 235 20.40 4.43 2.86
CA ARG A 235 21.49 4.11 1.94
C ARG A 235 21.14 4.46 0.48
N VAL A 236 20.00 5.10 0.26
CA VAL A 236 19.32 5.32 -1.03
C VAL A 236 20.06 6.31 -1.95
N ALA A 237 21.07 7.01 -1.45
CA ALA A 237 21.73 8.07 -2.24
C ALA A 237 22.68 7.58 -3.34
N ALA A 238 23.16 6.34 -3.31
CA ALA A 238 24.22 5.88 -4.21
C ALA A 238 23.77 4.93 -5.33
N THR A 239 22.56 4.38 -5.28
CA THR A 239 22.11 3.35 -6.24
C THR A 239 21.02 3.85 -7.20
N LEU A 240 20.56 5.10 -7.03
CA LEU A 240 19.49 5.73 -7.81
C LEU A 240 19.96 7.05 -8.46
N ALA A 241 21.27 7.24 -8.60
CA ALA A 241 21.87 8.33 -9.38
C ALA A 241 22.03 7.92 -10.84
#